data_42729cbd20063537d950b52778383b08
#
_entry.id   42729cbd20063537d950b52778383b08
#
_cell.length_a   1.000
_cell.length_b   1.000
_cell.length_c   1.000
_cell.angle_alpha   90.00
_cell.angle_beta   90.00
_cell.angle_gamma   90.00
#
_symmetry.space_group_name_H-M   'P 1'
#
loop_
_entity.id
_entity.type
_entity.pdbx_description
1 polymer ?
#
loop_
_entity_poly.entity_id
_entity_poly.type
_entity_poly.pdbx_seq_one_letter_code
_entity_poly.pdbx_strand_id
1 'polypeptide(L)'
;GDATVTWMTSAFKKIKFYQLDSIGWSNLDLPPFHLGTKALWLVPSKEAMAEVRSRGKNPVEGLVGIRNMAISVLPLFSMCDRRDVGGIVESSNVGSPTMFLYDRFEGGLGFVEAGYRSIEELLRGCLDLVTECDCEDGCPSCVGLPVLKPPIQQDPDATGAWPIPDKESARLLLGAMLGEPART
;
A
#
# COMPACT_ATOMS: atom_id res chain seq x y z
N GLY A 1 15.65 0.77 7.87
CA GLY A 1 16.01 1.48 9.12
C GLY A 1 15.00 1.22 10.22
N ASP A 2 15.24 1.82 11.39
CA ASP A 2 14.29 1.76 12.52
C ASP A 2 13.14 2.73 12.30
N ALA A 3 11.93 2.30 12.68
CA ALA A 3 10.72 3.11 12.59
C ALA A 3 9.78 2.83 13.75
N THR A 4 8.95 3.81 14.09
CA THR A 4 7.82 3.62 15.00
C THR A 4 6.53 3.75 14.21
N VAL A 5 5.80 2.66 14.10
CA VAL A 5 4.47 2.66 13.50
C VAL A 5 3.45 2.95 14.58
N THR A 6 2.63 3.96 14.34
CA THR A 6 1.57 4.35 15.28
C THR A 6 0.22 4.19 14.62
N TRP A 7 -0.72 3.49 15.25
CA TRP A 7 -2.11 3.43 14.82
C TRP A 7 -3.07 3.58 15.97
N MET A 8 -4.24 4.10 15.64
CA MET A 8 -5.30 4.35 16.59
C MET A 8 -6.63 3.89 16.00
N THR A 9 -7.40 3.16 16.79
CA THR A 9 -8.77 2.82 16.43
C THR A 9 -9.69 3.95 16.85
N SER A 10 -10.13 4.76 15.89
CA SER A 10 -10.91 5.98 16.14
C SER A 10 -12.43 5.77 16.08
N ALA A 11 -12.89 4.70 15.43
CA ALA A 11 -14.31 4.43 15.28
C ALA A 11 -14.57 2.95 14.97
N PHE A 12 -15.83 2.54 15.14
CA PHE A 12 -16.29 1.21 14.74
C PHE A 12 -17.66 1.31 14.06
N LYS A 13 -17.88 0.38 13.12
CA LYS A 13 -19.14 0.21 12.42
C LYS A 13 -19.97 -0.87 13.11
N LYS A 14 -21.24 -0.55 13.39
CA LYS A 14 -22.23 -1.51 13.90
C LYS A 14 -22.89 -2.18 12.69
N ILE A 15 -22.84 -3.50 12.64
CA ILE A 15 -23.47 -4.30 11.60
C ILE A 15 -24.47 -5.29 12.20
N LYS A 16 -25.57 -5.56 11.50
CA LYS A 16 -26.48 -6.65 11.88
C LYS A 16 -25.81 -7.98 11.66
N PHE A 17 -25.96 -8.85 12.65
CA PHE A 17 -25.52 -10.22 12.53
C PHE A 17 -26.33 -10.92 11.42
N TYR A 18 -25.71 -11.74 10.58
CA TYR A 18 -26.23 -12.45 9.40
C TYR A 18 -26.50 -11.58 8.16
N GLN A 19 -27.03 -10.38 8.25
CA GLN A 19 -27.39 -9.54 7.10
C GLN A 19 -26.26 -8.60 6.69
N LEU A 20 -25.30 -8.36 7.60
CA LEU A 20 -24.17 -7.43 7.43
C LEU A 20 -24.58 -5.99 7.13
N ASP A 21 -25.87 -5.64 7.26
CA ASP A 21 -26.38 -4.30 7.09
C ASP A 21 -25.76 -3.34 8.12
N SER A 22 -25.36 -2.17 7.68
CA SER A 22 -24.87 -1.11 8.57
C SER A 22 -26.02 -0.58 9.44
N ILE A 23 -25.82 -0.58 10.76
CA ILE A 23 -26.76 0.02 11.72
C ILE A 23 -26.30 1.43 12.13
N GLY A 24 -25.02 1.74 11.91
CA GLY A 24 -24.43 3.03 12.24
C GLY A 24 -22.96 2.94 12.64
N TRP A 25 -22.42 4.08 13.02
CA TRP A 25 -21.05 4.26 13.47
C TRP A 25 -21.02 4.80 14.89
N SER A 26 -19.94 4.52 15.61
CA SER A 26 -19.64 5.18 16.89
C SER A 26 -18.15 5.44 16.98
N ASN A 27 -17.80 6.63 17.46
CA ASN A 27 -16.41 6.98 17.70
C ASN A 27 -15.86 6.24 18.92
N LEU A 28 -14.58 6.01 18.92
CA LEU A 28 -13.80 5.46 20.02
C LEU A 28 -12.73 6.46 20.42
N ASP A 29 -12.52 6.59 21.72
CA ASP A 29 -11.41 7.34 22.31
C ASP A 29 -10.47 6.34 22.97
N LEU A 30 -9.64 5.71 22.15
CA LEU A 30 -8.64 4.73 22.59
C LEU A 30 -7.24 5.32 22.43
N PRO A 31 -6.31 4.99 23.37
CA PRO A 31 -4.93 5.42 23.22
C PRO A 31 -4.31 4.82 21.94
N PRO A 32 -3.40 5.53 21.31
CA PRO A 32 -2.66 5.01 20.16
C PRO A 32 -1.80 3.80 20.59
N PHE A 33 -1.67 2.86 19.68
CA PHE A 33 -0.72 1.76 19.79
C PHE A 33 0.55 2.11 19.03
N HIS A 34 1.72 1.87 19.65
CA HIS A 34 3.02 2.12 19.07
C HIS A 34 3.78 0.81 18.89
N LEU A 35 4.38 0.61 17.72
CA LEU A 35 5.23 -0.53 17.40
C LEU A 35 6.58 0.00 16.94
N GLY A 36 7.63 -0.20 17.75
CA GLY A 36 9.01 0.00 17.32
C GLY A 36 9.44 -1.19 16.47
N THR A 37 9.83 -0.94 15.22
CA THR A 37 10.13 -2.03 14.28
C THR A 37 11.13 -1.63 13.20
N LYS A 38 11.47 -2.56 12.31
CA LYS A 38 12.23 -2.30 11.08
C LYS A 38 11.30 -1.94 9.95
N ALA A 39 11.71 -0.96 9.15
CA ALA A 39 11.00 -0.55 7.95
C ALA A 39 11.95 -0.30 6.78
N LEU A 40 11.47 -0.50 5.58
CA LEU A 40 12.00 0.06 4.35
C LEU A 40 11.03 1.09 3.79
N TRP A 41 11.54 2.09 3.09
CA TRP A 41 10.71 3.07 2.43
C TRP A 41 11.23 3.42 1.05
N LEU A 42 10.29 3.75 0.16
CA LEU A 42 10.56 4.15 -1.22
C LEU A 42 9.89 5.49 -1.48
N VAL A 43 10.67 6.43 -1.98
CA VAL A 43 10.23 7.75 -2.39
C VAL A 43 10.41 7.85 -3.91
N PRO A 44 9.33 7.92 -4.70
CA PRO A 44 9.45 8.12 -6.14
C PRO A 44 10.11 9.47 -6.46
N SER A 45 10.84 9.52 -7.56
CA SER A 45 11.40 10.80 -8.02
C SER A 45 10.28 11.78 -8.42
N LYS A 46 10.59 13.07 -8.38
CA LYS A 46 9.63 14.12 -8.78
C LYS A 46 9.26 13.97 -10.26
N GLU A 47 10.19 13.53 -11.08
CA GLU A 47 10.04 13.30 -12.51
C GLU A 47 9.06 12.14 -12.75
N ALA A 48 9.24 11.01 -12.07
CA ALA A 48 8.33 9.87 -12.14
C ALA A 48 6.90 10.25 -11.73
N MET A 49 6.75 10.99 -10.64
CA MET A 49 5.44 11.47 -10.21
C MET A 49 4.82 12.47 -11.21
N ALA A 50 5.63 13.33 -11.83
CA ALA A 50 5.17 14.28 -12.84
C ALA A 50 4.71 13.54 -14.10
N GLU A 51 5.41 12.50 -14.54
CA GLU A 51 5.00 11.67 -15.66
C GLU A 51 3.63 11.02 -15.43
N VAL A 52 3.41 10.42 -14.26
CA VAL A 52 2.11 9.84 -13.91
C VAL A 52 1.00 10.89 -13.96
N ARG A 53 1.24 12.09 -13.40
CA ARG A 53 0.25 13.18 -13.43
C ARG A 53 -0.01 13.69 -14.83
N SER A 54 1.00 13.72 -15.71
CA SER A 54 0.84 14.16 -17.12
C SER A 54 -0.09 13.25 -17.90
N ARG A 55 -0.24 12.00 -17.47
CA ARG A 55 -1.20 11.03 -18.03
C ARG A 55 -2.58 11.09 -17.36
N GLY A 56 -2.83 12.10 -16.52
CA GLY A 56 -4.09 12.26 -15.80
C GLY A 56 -4.29 11.28 -14.65
N LYS A 57 -3.22 10.61 -14.20
CA LYS A 57 -3.27 9.58 -13.15
C LYS A 57 -2.75 10.11 -11.81
N ASN A 58 -3.08 9.40 -10.73
CA ASN A 58 -2.68 9.76 -9.35
C ASN A 58 -1.51 8.90 -8.88
N PRO A 59 -0.30 9.46 -8.68
CA PRO A 59 0.86 8.69 -8.22
C PRO A 59 0.68 8.08 -6.83
N VAL A 60 -0.16 8.64 -5.96
CA VAL A 60 -0.43 8.06 -4.63
C VAL A 60 -1.18 6.74 -4.77
N GLU A 61 -2.14 6.65 -5.69
CA GLU A 61 -2.84 5.39 -5.97
C GLU A 61 -1.89 4.34 -6.55
N GLY A 62 -0.97 4.75 -7.43
CA GLY A 62 0.09 3.88 -7.91
C GLY A 62 0.97 3.33 -6.79
N LEU A 63 1.40 4.17 -5.84
CA LEU A 63 2.16 3.74 -4.67
C LEU A 63 1.39 2.78 -3.77
N VAL A 64 0.07 2.98 -3.61
CA VAL A 64 -0.78 2.05 -2.87
C VAL A 64 -0.80 0.68 -3.56
N GLY A 65 -0.91 0.65 -4.88
CA GLY A 65 -0.81 -0.58 -5.66
C GLY A 65 0.54 -1.27 -5.48
N ILE A 66 1.64 -0.52 -5.60
CA ILE A 66 3.01 -1.04 -5.40
C ILE A 66 3.18 -1.61 -3.99
N ARG A 67 2.68 -0.92 -2.96
CA ARG A 67 2.70 -1.43 -1.59
C ARG A 67 1.99 -2.78 -1.46
N ASN A 68 0.82 -2.92 -2.05
CA ASN A 68 0.05 -4.16 -1.99
C ASN A 68 0.76 -5.30 -2.72
N MET A 69 1.33 -5.02 -3.90
CA MET A 69 2.16 -5.98 -4.64
C MET A 69 3.40 -6.37 -3.86
N ALA A 70 4.14 -5.42 -3.32
CA ALA A 70 5.36 -5.67 -2.56
C ALA A 70 5.10 -6.57 -1.35
N ILE A 71 4.02 -6.36 -0.59
CA ILE A 71 3.61 -7.26 0.51
C ILE A 71 3.31 -8.67 -0.02
N SER A 72 2.79 -8.80 -1.24
CA SER A 72 2.44 -10.10 -1.83
C SER A 72 3.65 -10.84 -2.41
N VAL A 73 4.64 -10.10 -2.90
CA VAL A 73 5.85 -10.62 -3.55
C VAL A 73 6.99 -10.85 -2.55
N LEU A 74 7.05 -10.07 -1.46
CA LEU A 74 8.10 -10.15 -0.44
C LEU A 74 8.35 -11.56 0.11
N PRO A 75 7.33 -12.42 0.33
CA PRO A 75 7.56 -13.79 0.76
C PRO A 75 8.44 -14.64 -0.17
N LEU A 76 8.63 -14.25 -1.41
CA LEU A 76 9.56 -14.92 -2.34
C LEU A 76 11.04 -14.62 -2.01
N PHE A 77 11.29 -13.55 -1.27
CA PHE A 77 12.64 -13.09 -0.90
C PHE A 77 12.94 -13.24 0.60
N SER A 78 11.91 -13.50 1.38
CA SER A 78 12.02 -13.65 2.82
C SER A 78 11.05 -14.73 3.31
N MET A 79 11.49 -15.55 4.27
CA MET A 79 10.64 -16.61 4.84
C MET A 79 9.59 -16.03 5.79
N CYS A 80 8.60 -15.33 5.23
CA CYS A 80 7.51 -14.68 5.97
C CYS A 80 6.14 -14.97 5.33
N ASP A 81 5.08 -14.78 6.09
CA ASP A 81 3.71 -14.69 5.58
C ASP A 81 3.38 -13.22 5.23
N ARG A 82 2.44 -13.02 4.31
CA ARG A 82 1.92 -11.67 3.97
C ARG A 82 1.38 -10.92 5.19
N ARG A 83 0.98 -11.63 6.26
CA ARG A 83 0.48 -11.04 7.51
C ARG A 83 1.59 -10.56 8.43
N ASP A 84 2.82 -10.99 8.21
CA ASP A 84 3.98 -10.62 9.02
C ASP A 84 4.52 -9.24 8.64
N VAL A 85 4.11 -8.71 7.47
CA VAL A 85 4.52 -7.43 6.95
C VAL A 85 3.34 -6.49 6.82
N GLY A 86 3.53 -5.26 7.24
CA GLY A 86 2.59 -4.18 7.05
C GLY A 86 3.11 -3.16 6.03
N GLY A 87 2.21 -2.32 5.54
CA GLY A 87 2.61 -1.23 4.67
C GLY A 87 1.65 -0.05 4.73
N ILE A 88 2.19 1.14 4.52
CA ILE A 88 1.44 2.40 4.47
C ILE A 88 2.00 3.28 3.35
N VAL A 89 1.16 4.10 2.77
CA VAL A 89 1.56 5.19 1.88
C VAL A 89 1.13 6.49 2.54
N GLU A 90 2.09 7.35 2.82
CA GLU A 90 1.82 8.64 3.42
C GLU A 90 2.89 9.68 3.04
N SER A 91 2.64 10.96 3.29
CA SER A 91 3.53 12.06 2.92
C SER A 91 3.94 12.97 4.07
N SER A 92 3.31 12.86 5.24
CA SER A 92 3.50 13.80 6.35
C SER A 92 4.92 13.76 6.91
N ASN A 93 5.54 12.58 6.99
CA ASN A 93 6.87 12.42 7.58
C ASN A 93 8.01 12.85 6.66
N VAL A 94 7.82 12.76 5.34
CA VAL A 94 8.88 12.99 4.34
C VAL A 94 8.60 14.22 3.46
N GLY A 95 7.37 14.74 3.52
CA GLY A 95 6.93 15.87 2.68
C GLY A 95 6.70 15.49 1.21
N SER A 96 6.74 14.19 0.89
CA SER A 96 6.46 13.62 -0.43
C SER A 96 5.77 12.27 -0.26
N PRO A 97 4.89 11.87 -1.20
CA PRO A 97 4.29 10.55 -1.18
C PRO A 97 5.35 9.45 -1.08
N THR A 98 5.30 8.68 -0.02
CA THR A 98 6.30 7.67 0.33
C THR A 98 5.59 6.37 0.69
N MET A 99 6.06 5.28 0.12
CA MET A 99 5.63 3.94 0.50
C MET A 99 6.55 3.42 1.61
N PHE A 100 5.95 2.93 2.68
CA PHE A 100 6.63 2.22 3.76
C PHE A 100 6.18 0.77 3.80
N LEU A 101 7.13 -0.15 3.99
CA LEU A 101 6.89 -1.52 4.41
C LEU A 101 7.58 -1.75 5.75
N TYR A 102 6.95 -2.48 6.64
CA TYR A 102 7.48 -2.70 7.98
C TYR A 102 7.15 -4.10 8.51
N ASP A 103 8.02 -4.65 9.34
CA ASP A 103 7.76 -5.90 10.05
C ASP A 103 6.68 -5.65 11.12
N ARG A 104 5.70 -6.54 11.24
CA ARG A 104 4.63 -6.42 12.24
C ARG A 104 5.01 -6.94 13.62
N PHE A 105 6.29 -7.01 13.91
CA PHE A 105 6.86 -7.50 15.15
C PHE A 105 7.72 -6.43 15.81
N GLU A 106 7.67 -6.35 17.12
CA GLU A 106 8.50 -5.43 17.87
C GLU A 106 9.99 -5.74 17.65
N GLY A 107 10.78 -4.70 17.38
CA GLY A 107 12.20 -4.83 17.01
C GLY A 107 12.45 -5.30 15.58
N GLY A 108 11.42 -5.79 14.88
CA GLY A 108 11.53 -6.37 13.54
C GLY A 108 12.14 -7.78 13.55
N LEU A 109 11.83 -8.58 12.53
CA LEU A 109 12.38 -9.94 12.32
C LEU A 109 13.31 -10.02 11.10
N GLY A 110 13.53 -8.88 10.43
CA GLY A 110 14.44 -8.81 9.28
C GLY A 110 13.78 -9.12 7.93
N PHE A 111 12.45 -9.22 7.87
CA PHE A 111 11.74 -9.50 6.61
C PHE A 111 11.89 -8.35 5.61
N VAL A 112 11.63 -7.12 6.05
CA VAL A 112 11.80 -5.94 5.19
C VAL A 112 13.27 -5.64 4.90
N GLU A 113 14.19 -6.02 5.78
CA GLU A 113 15.63 -5.91 5.52
C GLU A 113 16.07 -6.89 4.42
N ALA A 114 15.52 -8.11 4.40
CA ALA A 114 15.74 -9.07 3.32
C ALA A 114 15.17 -8.52 2.00
N GLY A 115 13.97 -7.98 2.00
CA GLY A 115 13.38 -7.30 0.84
C GLY A 115 14.21 -6.12 0.34
N TYR A 116 14.81 -5.35 1.25
CA TYR A 116 15.69 -4.25 0.88
C TYR A 116 16.98 -4.73 0.21
N ARG A 117 17.55 -5.84 0.64
CA ARG A 117 18.75 -6.42 0.00
C ARG A 117 18.50 -6.88 -1.43
N SER A 118 17.27 -7.29 -1.74
CA SER A 118 16.81 -7.70 -3.06
C SER A 118 15.77 -6.73 -3.63
N ILE A 119 15.97 -5.42 -3.39
CA ILE A 119 14.93 -4.42 -3.72
C ILE A 119 14.64 -4.36 -5.21
N GLU A 120 15.64 -4.50 -6.05
CA GLU A 120 15.49 -4.45 -7.50
C GLU A 120 14.65 -5.65 -7.98
N GLU A 121 14.96 -6.86 -7.51
CA GLU A 121 14.22 -8.08 -7.83
C GLU A 121 12.77 -8.02 -7.29
N LEU A 122 12.60 -7.46 -6.09
CA LEU A 122 11.27 -7.26 -5.50
C LEU A 122 10.41 -6.32 -6.38
N LEU A 123 10.98 -5.17 -6.78
CA LEU A 123 10.28 -4.22 -7.65
C LEU A 123 10.03 -4.80 -9.05
N ARG A 124 10.96 -5.59 -9.58
CA ARG A 124 10.79 -6.29 -10.86
C ARG A 124 9.65 -7.30 -10.77
N GLY A 125 9.60 -8.11 -9.72
CA GLY A 125 8.48 -9.03 -9.48
C GLY A 125 7.12 -8.31 -9.36
N CYS A 126 7.10 -7.11 -8.77
CA CYS A 126 5.89 -6.26 -8.77
C CYS A 126 5.53 -5.77 -10.18
N LEU A 127 6.53 -5.37 -10.98
CA LEU A 127 6.31 -4.92 -12.36
C LEU A 127 5.80 -6.06 -13.25
N ASP A 128 6.36 -7.25 -13.13
CA ASP A 128 5.90 -8.44 -13.85
C ASP A 128 4.45 -8.76 -13.48
N LEU A 129 4.13 -8.78 -12.17
CA LEU A 129 2.77 -9.04 -11.68
C LEU A 129 1.73 -8.07 -12.24
N VAL A 130 2.04 -6.78 -12.27
CA VAL A 130 1.10 -5.77 -12.78
C VAL A 130 1.02 -5.77 -14.30
N THR A 131 2.07 -6.17 -14.98
CA THR A 131 2.14 -6.20 -16.45
C THR A 131 1.46 -7.44 -17.02
N GLU A 132 1.66 -8.61 -16.40
CA GLU A 132 1.10 -9.89 -16.86
C GLU A 132 -0.38 -10.08 -16.52
N CYS A 133 -0.95 -9.24 -15.65
CA CYS A 133 -2.35 -9.32 -15.31
C CYS A 133 -3.24 -8.80 -16.45
N ASP A 134 -4.21 -9.59 -16.89
CA ASP A 134 -5.11 -9.26 -18.02
C ASP A 134 -6.16 -8.18 -17.71
N CYS A 135 -6.29 -7.72 -16.47
CA CYS A 135 -7.24 -6.67 -16.11
C CYS A 135 -6.86 -5.31 -16.73
N GLU A 136 -7.85 -4.48 -17.06
CA GLU A 136 -7.63 -3.15 -17.66
C GLU A 136 -7.11 -2.12 -16.64
N ASP A 137 -7.90 -1.85 -15.58
CA ASP A 137 -7.65 -0.72 -14.66
C ASP A 137 -6.98 -1.13 -13.33
N GLY A 138 -6.89 -2.41 -13.07
CA GLY A 138 -6.41 -3.00 -11.83
C GLY A 138 -7.44 -3.93 -11.20
N CYS A 139 -6.95 -4.88 -10.42
CA CYS A 139 -7.80 -5.83 -9.73
C CYS A 139 -7.17 -6.25 -8.39
N PRO A 140 -7.94 -6.90 -7.49
CA PRO A 140 -7.39 -7.39 -6.21
C PRO A 140 -6.20 -8.32 -6.34
N SER A 141 -6.06 -9.03 -7.49
CA SER A 141 -4.96 -9.98 -7.72
C SER A 141 -3.65 -9.30 -8.09
N CYS A 142 -3.67 -8.16 -8.77
CA CYS A 142 -2.45 -7.43 -9.12
C CYS A 142 -2.19 -6.26 -8.15
N VAL A 143 -3.00 -5.22 -8.15
CA VAL A 143 -2.77 -4.02 -7.32
C VAL A 143 -3.36 -4.12 -5.91
N GLY A 144 -4.01 -5.23 -5.59
CA GLY A 144 -4.56 -5.51 -4.28
C GLY A 144 -5.88 -4.83 -3.98
N LEU A 145 -6.32 -5.02 -2.73
CA LEU A 145 -7.58 -4.45 -2.25
C LEU A 145 -7.48 -2.93 -2.06
N PRO A 146 -8.59 -2.23 -2.20
CA PRO A 146 -8.65 -0.80 -1.93
C PRO A 146 -8.27 -0.48 -0.49
N VAL A 147 -7.63 0.68 -0.30
CA VAL A 147 -7.39 1.22 1.03
C VAL A 147 -8.70 1.79 1.57
N LEU A 148 -9.14 1.24 2.67
CA LEU A 148 -10.28 1.77 3.40
C LEU A 148 -9.93 3.18 3.92
N LYS A 149 -10.64 4.20 3.44
CA LYS A 149 -10.53 5.54 4.03
C LYS A 149 -11.15 5.53 5.43
N PRO A 150 -10.63 6.34 6.36
CA PRO A 150 -11.23 6.44 7.69
C PRO A 150 -12.72 6.77 7.61
N PRO A 151 -13.55 6.19 8.47
CA PRO A 151 -15.01 6.35 8.44
C PRO A 151 -15.50 7.78 8.66
N ILE A 152 -14.66 8.65 9.24
CA ILE A 152 -14.96 10.08 9.43
C ILE A 152 -15.21 10.80 8.09
N GLN A 153 -14.75 10.25 6.98
CA GLN A 153 -14.81 10.90 5.68
C GLN A 153 -15.95 10.41 4.80
N GLN A 154 -16.36 9.14 4.87
CA GLN A 154 -17.52 8.60 4.14
C GLN A 154 -17.81 7.16 4.59
N ASP A 155 -19.08 6.81 4.78
CA ASP A 155 -19.49 5.41 4.91
C ASP A 155 -19.24 4.71 3.56
N PRO A 156 -18.41 3.68 3.49
CA PRO A 156 -18.12 2.98 2.23
C PRO A 156 -19.35 2.32 1.62
N ASP A 157 -20.30 1.92 2.44
CA ASP A 157 -21.54 1.30 1.98
C ASP A 157 -22.52 2.33 1.39
N ALA A 158 -22.36 3.61 1.74
CA ALA A 158 -23.18 4.68 1.20
C ALA A 158 -22.77 5.12 -0.22
N THR A 159 -21.55 4.86 -0.62
CA THR A 159 -21.01 5.29 -1.93
C THR A 159 -20.85 4.15 -2.93
N GLY A 160 -20.91 2.90 -2.51
CA GLY A 160 -20.81 1.71 -3.40
C GLY A 160 -19.48 1.56 -4.14
N ALA A 161 -18.52 2.44 -3.92
CA ALA A 161 -17.27 2.44 -4.66
C ALA A 161 -16.05 2.45 -3.73
N TRP A 162 -15.35 1.34 -3.70
CA TRP A 162 -14.00 1.24 -3.17
C TRP A 162 -13.03 1.48 -4.32
N PRO A 163 -12.26 2.57 -4.34
CA PRO A 163 -11.30 2.76 -5.41
C PRO A 163 -10.22 1.68 -5.32
N ILE A 164 -10.17 0.83 -6.32
CA ILE A 164 -9.05 -0.08 -6.54
C ILE A 164 -7.85 0.79 -6.92
N PRO A 165 -6.64 0.50 -6.42
CA PRO A 165 -5.45 1.24 -6.81
C PRO A 165 -5.24 1.20 -8.33
N ASP A 166 -4.83 2.32 -8.91
CA ASP A 166 -4.69 2.46 -10.36
C ASP A 166 -3.49 1.64 -10.87
N LYS A 167 -3.76 0.71 -11.77
CA LYS A 167 -2.78 -0.21 -12.36
C LYS A 167 -1.73 0.52 -13.18
N GLU A 168 -2.16 1.45 -14.01
CA GLU A 168 -1.26 2.20 -14.91
C GLU A 168 -0.31 3.10 -14.11
N SER A 169 -0.80 3.78 -13.08
CA SER A 169 0.05 4.55 -12.17
C SER A 169 1.10 3.69 -11.50
N ALA A 170 0.73 2.49 -11.03
CA ALA A 170 1.67 1.56 -10.40
C ALA A 170 2.73 1.09 -11.40
N ARG A 171 2.32 0.72 -12.62
CA ARG A 171 3.22 0.28 -13.69
C ARG A 171 4.22 1.37 -14.08
N LEU A 172 3.76 2.61 -14.25
CA LEU A 172 4.61 3.74 -14.61
C LEU A 172 5.64 4.04 -13.52
N LEU A 173 5.22 4.06 -12.25
CA LEU A 173 6.13 4.32 -11.14
C LEU A 173 7.18 3.21 -11.01
N LEU A 174 6.78 1.95 -11.13
CA LEU A 174 7.71 0.81 -11.09
C LEU A 174 8.73 0.87 -12.23
N GLY A 175 8.27 1.14 -13.46
CA GLY A 175 9.16 1.32 -14.61
C GLY A 175 10.17 2.45 -14.38
N ALA A 176 9.71 3.60 -13.87
CA ALA A 176 10.60 4.72 -13.57
C ALA A 176 11.60 4.40 -12.45
N MET A 177 11.20 3.66 -11.41
CA MET A 177 12.10 3.23 -10.33
C MET A 177 13.17 2.24 -10.80
N LEU A 178 12.84 1.39 -11.78
CA LEU A 178 13.74 0.41 -12.38
C LEU A 178 14.56 0.97 -13.55
N GLY A 179 14.34 2.23 -13.92
CA GLY A 179 15.00 2.83 -15.09
C GLY A 179 14.53 2.25 -16.43
N GLU A 180 13.35 1.63 -16.46
CA GLU A 180 12.76 1.09 -17.67
C GLU A 180 11.87 2.15 -18.34
N PRO A 181 11.98 2.33 -19.69
CA PRO A 181 11.09 3.25 -20.39
C PRO A 181 9.65 2.75 -20.29
N ALA A 182 8.71 3.70 -20.13
CA ALA A 182 7.30 3.38 -20.17
C ALA A 182 6.95 2.68 -21.49
N ARG A 183 6.78 1.36 -21.45
CA ARG A 183 6.31 0.60 -22.62
C ARG A 183 4.88 1.08 -22.92
N THR A 184 4.70 1.66 -24.11
CA THR A 184 3.40 2.06 -24.67
C THR A 184 2.53 0.85 -24.96
#